data_f9ca3f6a03eccb89f606ecd60f442a1e
#
_entry.id   f9ca3f6a03eccb89f606ecd60f442a1e
#
_cell.length_a   1.000
_cell.length_b   1.000
_cell.length_c   1.000
_cell.angle_alpha   90.00
_cell.angle_beta   90.00
_cell.angle_gamma   90.00
#
_symmetry.space_group_name_H-M   'P 1'
#
loop_
_entity.id
_entity.type
_entity.pdbx_description
1 polymer ?
#
loop_
_entity_poly.entity_id
_entity_poly.type
_entity_poly.pdbx_seq_one_letter_code
_entity_poly.pdbx_strand_id
1 'polypeptide(L)'
;FQDENGFIESGFDYVQKCIDWCGNNGINMILDLHKTMGFFFDKAQAESGFFDNAELQQKFYDLWEEFAKRFSKYSDRVSFELLNEVTDPKFSKKWNAIVENAIKLIRKYSSDINIIVGSYWNNSIDSMKDLDKPYDEHIVYTFHCYDPFLFTHQAAYWVDEMPRDFRIDYPGSVPKYRTEIKRLGLEYMQTYERSE
;
A
#
# COMPACT_ATOMS: atom_id res chain seq x y z
N PHE A 1 -14.42 8.64 -1.79
CA PHE A 1 -14.36 8.97 -3.22
C PHE A 1 -15.52 8.40 -4.01
N GLN A 2 -16.06 7.25 -3.57
CA GLN A 2 -17.21 6.60 -4.22
C GLN A 2 -18.16 6.04 -3.17
N ASP A 3 -19.46 6.06 -3.48
CA ASP A 3 -20.50 5.34 -2.78
C ASP A 3 -21.42 4.62 -3.78
N GLU A 4 -22.59 4.19 -3.37
CA GLU A 4 -23.58 3.54 -4.21
C GLU A 4 -24.18 4.48 -5.28
N ASN A 5 -24.11 5.80 -5.08
CA ASN A 5 -24.65 6.83 -5.97
C ASN A 5 -23.60 7.40 -6.94
N GLY A 6 -22.32 7.02 -6.83
CA GLY A 6 -21.24 7.46 -7.69
C GLY A 6 -20.06 8.12 -6.96
N PHE A 7 -19.47 9.15 -7.58
CA PHE A 7 -18.32 9.85 -7.03
C PHE A 7 -18.70 10.93 -6.01
N ILE A 8 -17.90 11.02 -4.95
CA ILE A 8 -18.01 12.00 -3.89
C ILE A 8 -17.00 13.13 -4.16
N GLU A 9 -17.48 14.24 -4.74
CA GLU A 9 -16.63 15.36 -5.18
C GLU A 9 -15.74 15.94 -4.08
N SER A 10 -16.25 16.06 -2.85
CA SER A 10 -15.46 16.60 -1.74
C SER A 10 -14.16 15.82 -1.45
N GLY A 11 -14.12 14.53 -1.78
CA GLY A 11 -12.90 13.73 -1.69
C GLY A 11 -11.83 14.17 -2.70
N PHE A 12 -12.24 14.40 -3.94
CA PHE A 12 -11.33 14.90 -4.98
C PHE A 12 -10.87 16.34 -4.72
N ASP A 13 -11.75 17.21 -4.20
CA ASP A 13 -11.39 18.56 -3.77
C ASP A 13 -10.33 18.53 -2.67
N TYR A 14 -10.41 17.54 -1.75
CA TYR A 14 -9.40 17.37 -0.72
C TYR A 14 -8.06 16.94 -1.29
N VAL A 15 -8.03 15.99 -2.23
CA VAL A 15 -6.80 15.60 -2.95
C VAL A 15 -6.19 16.80 -3.66
N GLN A 16 -7.00 17.61 -4.36
CA GLN A 16 -6.50 18.83 -5.02
C GLN A 16 -5.81 19.76 -4.02
N LYS A 17 -6.42 20.01 -2.85
CA LYS A 17 -5.82 20.82 -1.79
C LYS A 17 -4.48 20.24 -1.31
N CYS A 18 -4.39 18.92 -1.15
CA CYS A 18 -3.13 18.27 -0.77
C CYS A 18 -2.05 18.47 -1.84
N ILE A 19 -2.39 18.32 -3.12
CA ILE A 19 -1.48 18.56 -4.24
C ILE A 19 -0.99 20.02 -4.22
N ASP A 20 -1.89 20.98 -4.01
CA ASP A 20 -1.54 22.40 -3.96
C ASP A 20 -0.62 22.72 -2.76
N TRP A 21 -0.91 22.16 -1.57
CA TRP A 21 -0.05 22.31 -0.39
C TRP A 21 1.35 21.72 -0.60
N CYS A 22 1.42 20.52 -1.16
CA CYS A 22 2.69 19.88 -1.49
C CYS A 22 3.46 20.72 -2.53
N GLY A 23 2.81 21.15 -3.60
CA GLY A 23 3.42 21.97 -4.63
C GLY A 23 3.96 23.31 -4.12
N ASN A 24 3.20 24.00 -3.26
CA ASN A 24 3.61 25.26 -2.64
C ASN A 24 4.82 25.13 -1.70
N ASN A 25 5.08 23.90 -1.22
CA ASN A 25 6.20 23.60 -0.31
C ASN A 25 7.33 22.80 -0.98
N GLY A 26 7.28 22.56 -2.28
CA GLY A 26 8.30 21.78 -3.01
C GLY A 26 8.34 20.32 -2.61
N ILE A 27 7.20 19.72 -2.23
CA ILE A 27 7.07 18.33 -1.77
C ILE A 27 6.38 17.52 -2.87
N ASN A 28 6.94 16.34 -3.17
CA ASN A 28 6.27 15.36 -4.03
C ASN A 28 5.22 14.59 -3.21
N MET A 29 4.17 14.11 -3.88
CA MET A 29 3.05 13.43 -3.25
C MET A 29 2.83 12.05 -3.89
N ILE A 30 2.56 11.06 -3.06
CA ILE A 30 2.01 9.77 -3.47
C ILE A 30 0.51 9.77 -3.10
N LEU A 31 -0.34 9.56 -4.09
CA LEU A 31 -1.76 9.30 -3.89
C LEU A 31 -1.93 7.79 -3.76
N ASP A 32 -2.04 7.34 -2.52
CA ASP A 32 -2.24 5.94 -2.15
C ASP A 32 -3.72 5.63 -1.98
N LEU A 33 -4.20 4.58 -2.63
CA LEU A 33 -5.50 4.00 -2.38
C LEU A 33 -5.42 2.96 -1.26
N HIS A 34 -5.62 3.42 -0.02
CA HIS A 34 -5.42 2.60 1.18
C HIS A 34 -6.46 1.49 1.35
N LYS A 35 -7.61 1.62 0.71
CA LYS A 35 -8.68 0.62 0.63
C LYS A 35 -9.54 0.83 -0.60
N THR A 36 -10.18 -0.23 -1.07
CA THR A 36 -11.19 -0.14 -2.13
C THR A 36 -12.47 -0.88 -1.72
N MET A 37 -13.55 -0.69 -2.46
CA MET A 37 -14.77 -1.47 -2.22
C MET A 37 -14.46 -2.97 -2.34
N GLY A 38 -14.80 -3.72 -1.31
CA GLY A 38 -14.53 -5.15 -1.25
C GLY A 38 -13.12 -5.57 -0.85
N PHE A 39 -12.26 -4.62 -0.47
CA PHE A 39 -10.95 -4.96 0.10
C PHE A 39 -10.42 -3.87 1.03
N PHE A 40 -9.94 -4.33 2.18
CA PHE A 40 -9.13 -3.56 3.12
C PHE A 40 -8.13 -4.51 3.79
N PHE A 41 -6.89 -4.08 3.98
CA PHE A 41 -5.82 -4.93 4.53
C PHE A 41 -5.99 -5.27 6.02
N ASP A 42 -6.78 -4.53 6.77
CA ASP A 42 -7.05 -4.78 8.18
C ASP A 42 -7.89 -6.06 8.34
N LYS A 43 -7.49 -6.91 9.29
CA LYS A 43 -8.03 -8.26 9.55
C LYS A 43 -9.55 -8.35 9.65
N ALA A 44 -10.20 -7.34 10.21
CA ALA A 44 -11.66 -7.35 10.41
C ALA A 44 -12.45 -7.21 9.10
N GLN A 45 -11.83 -6.74 8.01
CA GLN A 45 -12.47 -6.40 6.74
C GLN A 45 -11.66 -6.84 5.52
N ALA A 46 -10.59 -7.60 5.73
CA ALA A 46 -9.56 -7.86 4.74
C ALA A 46 -10.06 -8.45 3.42
N GLU A 47 -11.13 -9.23 3.43
CA GLU A 47 -11.56 -10.00 2.28
C GLU A 47 -13.07 -10.00 2.10
N SER A 48 -13.60 -8.96 1.50
CA SER A 48 -15.01 -8.87 1.11
C SER A 48 -15.27 -9.10 -0.38
N GLY A 49 -14.35 -9.79 -1.08
CA GLY A 49 -14.58 -10.35 -2.41
C GLY A 49 -14.06 -9.56 -3.60
N PHE A 50 -13.29 -8.47 -3.41
CA PHE A 50 -12.76 -7.64 -4.49
C PHE A 50 -12.06 -8.43 -5.60
N PHE A 51 -11.19 -9.38 -5.24
CA PHE A 51 -10.40 -10.16 -6.20
C PHE A 51 -11.21 -11.17 -7.02
N ASP A 52 -12.46 -11.43 -6.65
CA ASP A 52 -13.36 -12.39 -7.31
C ASP A 52 -14.64 -11.75 -7.83
N ASN A 53 -14.79 -10.44 -7.74
CA ASN A 53 -15.99 -9.72 -8.13
C ASN A 53 -15.69 -8.66 -9.18
N ALA A 54 -16.13 -8.89 -10.40
CA ALA A 54 -15.88 -7.99 -11.54
C ALA A 54 -16.53 -6.60 -11.36
N GLU A 55 -17.66 -6.50 -10.65
CA GLU A 55 -18.31 -5.20 -10.40
C GLU A 55 -17.49 -4.34 -9.43
N LEU A 56 -16.90 -4.97 -8.40
CA LEU A 56 -16.01 -4.27 -7.46
C LEU A 56 -14.70 -3.85 -8.15
N GLN A 57 -14.15 -4.69 -9.02
CA GLN A 57 -13.00 -4.35 -9.85
C GLN A 57 -13.32 -3.21 -10.82
N GLN A 58 -14.51 -3.19 -11.40
CA GLN A 58 -14.90 -2.07 -12.26
C GLN A 58 -14.97 -0.75 -11.49
N LYS A 59 -15.53 -0.75 -10.28
CA LYS A 59 -15.53 0.45 -9.41
C LYS A 59 -14.10 0.93 -9.07
N PHE A 60 -13.17 0.00 -8.87
CA PHE A 60 -11.76 0.33 -8.68
C PHE A 60 -11.16 0.98 -9.94
N TYR A 61 -11.44 0.43 -11.12
CA TYR A 61 -10.97 1.01 -12.38
C TYR A 61 -11.59 2.38 -12.65
N ASP A 62 -12.88 2.55 -12.41
CA ASP A 62 -13.58 3.83 -12.58
C ASP A 62 -12.98 4.91 -11.67
N LEU A 63 -12.61 4.55 -10.43
CA LEU A 63 -11.96 5.47 -9.50
C LEU A 63 -10.56 5.88 -9.99
N TRP A 64 -9.75 4.92 -10.46
CA TRP A 64 -8.41 5.22 -11.00
C TRP A 64 -8.48 6.01 -12.31
N GLU A 65 -9.50 5.75 -13.14
CA GLU A 65 -9.75 6.57 -14.32
C GLU A 65 -10.07 8.01 -13.94
N GLU A 66 -10.90 8.21 -12.92
CA GLU A 66 -11.26 9.56 -12.45
C GLU A 66 -10.06 10.28 -11.82
N PHE A 67 -9.22 9.59 -11.03
CA PHE A 67 -7.96 10.15 -10.56
C PHE A 67 -7.03 10.53 -11.72
N ALA A 68 -6.91 9.68 -12.72
CA ALA A 68 -6.08 9.96 -13.88
C ALA A 68 -6.58 11.19 -14.66
N LYS A 69 -7.88 11.31 -14.91
CA LYS A 69 -8.49 12.48 -15.58
C LYS A 69 -8.18 13.78 -14.85
N ARG A 70 -8.26 13.78 -13.53
CA ARG A 70 -8.13 15.00 -12.72
C ARG A 70 -6.68 15.36 -12.43
N PHE A 71 -5.83 14.38 -12.13
CA PHE A 71 -4.56 14.62 -11.46
C PHE A 71 -3.31 14.20 -12.26
N SER A 72 -3.43 13.51 -13.38
CA SER A 72 -2.27 13.10 -14.17
C SER A 72 -1.46 14.28 -14.76
N LYS A 73 -2.06 15.46 -14.86
CA LYS A 73 -1.36 16.70 -15.23
C LYS A 73 -0.29 17.13 -14.22
N TYR A 74 -0.23 16.51 -13.05
CA TYR A 74 0.77 16.75 -12.01
C TYR A 74 1.84 15.64 -11.97
N SER A 75 2.09 14.93 -13.09
CA SER A 75 3.04 13.81 -13.17
C SER A 75 4.47 14.18 -12.76
N ASP A 76 4.82 15.47 -12.79
CA ASP A 76 6.10 16.00 -12.32
C ASP A 76 6.28 15.90 -10.78
N ARG A 77 5.21 15.70 -10.02
CA ARG A 77 5.24 15.71 -8.55
C ARG A 77 4.28 14.74 -7.87
N VAL A 78 3.33 14.18 -8.60
CA VAL A 78 2.36 13.21 -8.06
C VAL A 78 2.62 11.84 -8.65
N SER A 79 2.60 10.82 -7.80
CA SER A 79 2.62 9.41 -8.18
C SER A 79 1.35 8.74 -7.67
N PHE A 80 0.89 7.69 -8.36
CA PHE A 80 -0.28 6.91 -7.98
C PHE A 80 0.14 5.56 -7.40
N GLU A 81 -0.28 5.23 -6.19
CA GLU A 81 -0.13 3.90 -5.60
C GLU A 81 -1.45 3.17 -5.65
N LEU A 82 -1.50 2.06 -6.44
CA LEU A 82 -2.76 1.47 -6.86
C LEU A 82 -3.59 0.89 -5.71
N LEU A 83 -2.96 0.20 -4.79
CA LEU A 83 -3.63 -0.36 -3.62
C LEU A 83 -2.62 -0.72 -2.54
N ASN A 84 -2.90 -0.31 -1.31
CA ASN A 84 -2.09 -0.65 -0.16
C ASN A 84 -2.26 -2.13 0.22
N GLU A 85 -1.15 -2.82 0.48
CA GLU A 85 -1.02 -4.08 1.24
C GLU A 85 -1.99 -5.21 0.86
N VAL A 86 -1.90 -5.75 -0.35
CA VAL A 86 -2.57 -7.02 -0.67
C VAL A 86 -2.09 -8.10 0.32
N THR A 87 -3.01 -8.80 0.98
CA THR A 87 -2.68 -9.65 2.13
C THR A 87 -2.31 -11.09 1.75
N ASP A 88 -3.10 -11.76 0.93
CA ASP A 88 -3.03 -13.21 0.72
C ASP A 88 -2.33 -13.56 -0.60
N PRO A 89 -1.33 -14.47 -0.59
CA PRO A 89 -0.64 -14.95 -1.79
C PRO A 89 -1.56 -15.58 -2.84
N LYS A 90 -2.72 -16.10 -2.46
CA LYS A 90 -3.71 -16.63 -3.41
C LYS A 90 -4.19 -15.60 -4.43
N PHE A 91 -4.08 -14.30 -4.09
CA PHE A 91 -4.49 -13.22 -4.97
C PHE A 91 -3.41 -12.74 -5.95
N SER A 92 -2.16 -13.22 -5.83
CA SER A 92 -1.02 -12.75 -6.63
C SER A 92 -1.33 -12.63 -8.13
N LYS A 93 -1.80 -13.71 -8.76
CA LYS A 93 -2.13 -13.70 -10.21
C LYS A 93 -3.29 -12.78 -10.55
N LYS A 94 -4.31 -12.73 -9.70
CA LYS A 94 -5.46 -11.84 -9.91
C LYS A 94 -5.04 -10.39 -9.76
N TRP A 95 -4.20 -10.10 -8.77
CA TRP A 95 -3.66 -8.78 -8.54
C TRP A 95 -2.83 -8.29 -9.74
N ASN A 96 -1.93 -9.10 -10.27
CA ASN A 96 -1.17 -8.75 -11.48
C ASN A 96 -2.07 -8.39 -12.66
N ALA A 97 -3.14 -9.15 -12.90
CA ALA A 97 -4.11 -8.85 -13.95
C ALA A 97 -4.89 -7.55 -13.70
N ILE A 98 -5.27 -7.29 -12.44
CA ILE A 98 -5.95 -6.05 -12.04
C ILE A 98 -5.01 -4.85 -12.24
N VAL A 99 -3.75 -4.98 -11.81
CA VAL A 99 -2.70 -3.96 -11.99
C VAL A 99 -2.51 -3.62 -13.45
N GLU A 100 -2.33 -4.62 -14.31
CA GLU A 100 -2.15 -4.41 -15.75
C GLU A 100 -3.31 -3.63 -16.37
N ASN A 101 -4.55 -3.99 -16.01
CA ASN A 101 -5.73 -3.29 -16.50
C ASN A 101 -5.82 -1.84 -15.99
N ALA A 102 -5.51 -1.59 -14.72
CA ALA A 102 -5.49 -0.25 -14.15
C ALA A 102 -4.42 0.62 -14.83
N ILE A 103 -3.21 0.07 -15.04
CA ILE A 103 -2.13 0.78 -15.75
C ILE A 103 -2.57 1.16 -17.17
N LYS A 104 -3.08 0.21 -17.96
CA LYS A 104 -3.57 0.48 -19.32
C LYS A 104 -4.61 1.59 -19.35
N LEU A 105 -5.46 1.65 -18.34
CA LEU A 105 -6.48 2.67 -18.22
C LEU A 105 -5.87 4.04 -17.88
N ILE A 106 -4.99 4.12 -16.88
CA ILE A 106 -4.31 5.37 -16.49
C ILE A 106 -3.48 5.91 -17.66
N ARG A 107 -2.82 5.04 -18.43
CA ARG A 107 -1.98 5.41 -19.59
C ARG A 107 -2.77 6.07 -20.75
N LYS A 108 -4.09 5.99 -20.76
CA LYS A 108 -4.93 6.78 -21.68
C LYS A 108 -4.90 8.29 -21.39
N TYR A 109 -4.53 8.67 -20.16
CA TYR A 109 -4.55 10.05 -19.67
C TYR A 109 -3.16 10.60 -19.38
N SER A 110 -2.20 9.74 -19.05
CA SER A 110 -0.80 10.15 -18.81
C SER A 110 0.15 9.02 -19.18
N SER A 111 1.12 9.33 -20.04
CA SER A 111 2.19 8.40 -20.41
C SER A 111 3.32 8.35 -19.39
N ASP A 112 3.44 9.33 -18.50
CA ASP A 112 4.63 9.61 -17.69
C ASP A 112 4.37 9.65 -16.17
N ILE A 113 3.12 9.60 -15.71
CA ILE A 113 2.88 9.52 -14.26
C ILE A 113 3.42 8.21 -13.69
N ASN A 114 4.18 8.30 -12.59
CA ASN A 114 4.67 7.11 -11.91
C ASN A 114 3.51 6.36 -11.26
N ILE A 115 3.44 5.06 -11.51
CA ILE A 115 2.48 4.15 -10.90
C ILE A 115 3.24 3.21 -9.98
N ILE A 116 2.89 3.23 -8.69
CA ILE A 116 3.50 2.44 -7.65
C ILE A 116 2.67 1.18 -7.42
N VAL A 117 3.33 0.04 -7.38
CA VAL A 117 2.69 -1.27 -7.25
C VAL A 117 3.41 -2.07 -6.18
N GLY A 118 2.68 -2.50 -5.17
CA GLY A 118 3.13 -3.47 -4.18
C GLY A 118 2.61 -4.88 -4.49
N SER A 119 3.18 -5.88 -3.82
CA SER A 119 2.79 -7.27 -3.95
C SER A 119 1.99 -7.75 -2.73
N TYR A 120 1.76 -9.05 -2.59
CA TYR A 120 1.03 -9.63 -1.46
C TYR A 120 1.88 -9.71 -0.17
N TRP A 121 1.32 -10.31 0.91
CA TRP A 121 1.90 -10.30 2.26
C TRP A 121 2.24 -8.88 2.72
N ASN A 122 1.26 -7.98 2.58
CA ASN A 122 1.38 -6.60 3.01
C ASN A 122 2.60 -5.90 2.37
N ASN A 123 2.73 -6.05 1.05
CA ASN A 123 3.85 -5.53 0.28
C ASN A 123 5.21 -6.06 0.76
N SER A 124 5.30 -7.36 1.12
CA SER A 124 6.58 -7.90 1.57
C SER A 124 7.63 -7.94 0.45
N ILE A 125 8.89 -7.73 0.81
CA ILE A 125 10.00 -7.81 -0.14
C ILE A 125 10.10 -9.20 -0.79
N ASP A 126 9.77 -10.27 -0.06
CA ASP A 126 9.84 -11.65 -0.55
C ASP A 126 8.83 -11.96 -1.65
N SER A 127 7.73 -11.21 -1.70
CA SER A 127 6.66 -11.37 -2.68
C SER A 127 6.89 -10.57 -3.97
N MET A 128 7.83 -9.65 -3.99
CA MET A 128 8.11 -8.80 -5.17
C MET A 128 8.49 -9.60 -6.42
N LYS A 129 9.11 -10.77 -6.24
CA LYS A 129 9.48 -11.68 -7.35
C LYS A 129 8.28 -12.22 -8.14
N ASP A 130 7.08 -12.15 -7.57
CA ASP A 130 5.84 -12.65 -8.14
C ASP A 130 5.02 -11.54 -8.81
N LEU A 131 5.53 -10.30 -8.82
CA LEU A 131 5.00 -9.23 -9.67
C LEU A 131 5.41 -9.50 -11.13
N ASP A 132 4.48 -9.24 -12.05
CA ASP A 132 4.78 -9.29 -13.48
C ASP A 132 5.83 -8.24 -13.84
N LYS A 133 6.48 -8.40 -15.01
CA LYS A 133 7.42 -7.39 -15.51
C LYS A 133 6.74 -6.02 -15.62
N PRO A 134 7.48 -4.92 -15.35
CA PRO A 134 6.93 -3.58 -15.48
C PRO A 134 6.32 -3.36 -16.86
N TYR A 135 5.12 -2.79 -16.90
CA TYR A 135 4.41 -2.48 -18.14
C TYR A 135 5.19 -1.44 -19.00
N ASP A 136 5.77 -0.47 -18.32
CA ASP A 136 6.61 0.57 -18.91
C ASP A 136 7.65 1.10 -17.88
N GLU A 137 8.44 2.10 -18.28
CA GLU A 137 9.51 2.69 -17.47
C GLU A 137 9.04 3.55 -16.29
N HIS A 138 7.75 3.88 -16.23
CA HIS A 138 7.13 4.66 -15.14
C HIS A 138 6.37 3.78 -14.14
N ILE A 139 6.69 2.49 -14.09
CA ILE A 139 6.21 1.59 -13.03
C ILE A 139 7.27 1.46 -11.96
N VAL A 140 6.88 1.73 -10.72
CA VAL A 140 7.72 1.63 -9.52
C VAL A 140 7.20 0.50 -8.64
N TYR A 141 8.04 -0.48 -8.34
CA TYR A 141 7.70 -1.51 -7.37
C TYR A 141 8.06 -1.05 -5.96
N THR A 142 7.13 -1.22 -5.03
CA THR A 142 7.31 -0.86 -3.63
C THR A 142 7.25 -2.07 -2.72
N PHE A 143 7.91 -1.98 -1.58
CA PHE A 143 7.78 -2.93 -0.49
C PHE A 143 7.73 -2.18 0.85
N HIS A 144 7.03 -2.78 1.84
CA HIS A 144 7.01 -2.29 3.20
C HIS A 144 8.04 -3.06 4.04
N CYS A 145 8.81 -2.34 4.83
CA CYS A 145 9.80 -2.91 5.73
C CYS A 145 9.64 -2.33 7.13
N TYR A 146 9.21 -3.18 8.05
CA TYR A 146 9.05 -2.84 9.46
C TYR A 146 10.10 -3.51 10.36
N ASP A 147 11.10 -4.17 9.76
CA ASP A 147 12.15 -4.82 10.53
C ASP A 147 13.13 -3.81 11.17
N PRO A 148 13.48 -4.00 12.43
CA PRO A 148 12.97 -5.02 13.34
C PRO A 148 11.61 -4.64 13.93
N PHE A 149 10.62 -5.53 13.86
CA PHE A 149 9.25 -5.29 14.32
C PHE A 149 9.17 -4.79 15.76
N LEU A 150 10.02 -5.31 16.63
CA LEU A 150 10.04 -4.89 18.03
C LEU A 150 10.32 -3.39 18.20
N PHE A 151 11.11 -2.79 17.31
CA PHE A 151 11.37 -1.35 17.31
C PHE A 151 10.23 -0.57 16.68
N THR A 152 9.81 -0.97 15.48
CA THR A 152 8.80 -0.22 14.71
C THR A 152 7.41 -0.29 15.33
N HIS A 153 7.10 -1.37 16.07
CA HIS A 153 5.83 -1.60 16.75
C HIS A 153 5.90 -1.42 18.27
N GLN A 154 6.99 -0.84 18.80
CA GLN A 154 7.09 -0.57 20.25
C GLN A 154 5.92 0.31 20.71
N ALA A 155 5.29 -0.07 21.81
CA ALA A 155 4.10 0.58 22.37
C ALA A 155 2.88 0.67 21.44
N ALA A 156 2.86 -0.07 20.34
CA ALA A 156 1.73 -0.08 19.40
C ALA A 156 0.48 -0.67 20.09
N TYR A 157 -0.63 0.06 20.05
CA TYR A 157 -1.86 -0.34 20.75
C TYR A 157 -2.59 -1.53 20.09
N TRP A 158 -2.25 -1.85 18.86
CA TRP A 158 -2.80 -2.98 18.08
C TRP A 158 -1.99 -4.27 18.21
N VAL A 159 -0.92 -4.26 19.00
CA VAL A 159 -0.12 -5.45 19.33
C VAL A 159 -0.48 -5.85 20.76
N ASP A 160 -1.20 -6.97 20.90
CA ASP A 160 -1.87 -7.34 22.16
C ASP A 160 -0.92 -7.44 23.36
N GLU A 161 0.20 -8.13 23.23
CA GLU A 161 1.16 -8.33 24.33
C GLU A 161 2.18 -7.18 24.47
N MET A 162 2.13 -6.15 23.62
CA MET A 162 3.08 -5.05 23.65
C MET A 162 2.76 -4.06 24.79
N PRO A 163 3.64 -3.90 25.81
CA PRO A 163 3.42 -2.91 26.85
C PRO A 163 3.44 -1.49 26.28
N ARG A 164 2.54 -0.63 26.74
CA ARG A 164 2.38 0.74 26.23
C ARG A 164 3.56 1.65 26.54
N ASP A 165 4.31 1.32 27.57
CA ASP A 165 5.52 2.01 28.00
C ASP A 165 6.82 1.37 27.48
N PHE A 166 6.71 0.24 26.75
CA PHE A 166 7.88 -0.42 26.19
C PHE A 166 8.62 0.49 25.19
N ARG A 167 9.93 0.59 25.39
CA ARG A 167 10.83 1.30 24.46
C ARG A 167 12.10 0.50 24.24
N ILE A 168 12.60 0.53 23.02
CA ILE A 168 13.86 -0.09 22.64
C ILE A 168 14.56 0.79 21.61
N ASP A 169 15.90 0.87 21.71
CA ASP A 169 16.70 1.71 20.83
C ASP A 169 16.95 1.05 19.48
N TYR A 170 17.12 1.88 18.45
CA TYR A 170 17.62 1.51 17.14
C TYR A 170 18.79 2.45 16.74
N PRO A 171 19.87 1.91 16.15
CA PRO A 171 20.15 0.49 15.92
C PRO A 171 20.43 -0.27 17.22
N GLY A 172 20.09 -1.55 17.24
CA GLY A 172 20.36 -2.45 18.35
C GLY A 172 20.92 -3.79 17.86
N SER A 173 21.50 -4.57 18.76
CA SER A 173 22.01 -5.90 18.40
C SER A 173 20.88 -6.91 18.28
N VAL A 174 20.98 -7.84 17.34
CA VAL A 174 20.03 -8.95 17.17
C VAL A 174 19.82 -9.74 18.47
N PRO A 175 20.87 -10.09 19.25
CA PRO A 175 20.68 -10.74 20.55
C PRO A 175 19.84 -9.94 21.54
N LYS A 176 19.96 -8.59 21.56
CA LYS A 176 19.13 -7.72 22.42
C LYS A 176 17.66 -7.83 22.01
N TYR A 177 17.36 -7.72 20.72
CA TYR A 177 15.98 -7.83 20.23
C TYR A 177 15.38 -9.21 20.51
N ARG A 178 16.11 -10.31 20.26
CA ARG A 178 15.67 -11.66 20.56
C ARG A 178 15.35 -11.86 22.05
N THR A 179 16.16 -11.31 22.94
CA THR A 179 15.94 -11.38 24.39
C THR A 179 14.65 -10.68 24.78
N GLU A 180 14.41 -9.47 24.27
CA GLU A 180 13.21 -8.71 24.58
C GLU A 180 11.95 -9.33 23.96
N ILE A 181 12.00 -9.84 22.74
CA ILE A 181 10.91 -10.57 22.08
C ILE A 181 10.49 -11.76 22.94
N LYS A 182 11.45 -12.57 23.39
CA LYS A 182 11.18 -13.71 24.27
C LYS A 182 10.60 -13.30 25.62
N ARG A 183 11.14 -12.22 26.21
CA ARG A 183 10.65 -11.69 27.49
C ARG A 183 9.19 -11.23 27.40
N LEU A 184 8.78 -10.70 26.24
CA LEU A 184 7.44 -10.17 25.99
C LEU A 184 6.45 -11.22 25.45
N GLY A 185 6.91 -12.43 25.09
CA GLY A 185 6.05 -13.44 24.46
C GLY A 185 5.68 -13.12 23.01
N LEU A 186 6.54 -12.37 22.29
CA LEU A 186 6.30 -11.87 20.95
C LEU A 186 7.10 -12.63 19.89
N GLU A 187 7.29 -13.95 20.06
CA GLU A 187 8.11 -14.78 19.18
C GLU A 187 7.67 -14.73 17.71
N TYR A 188 6.41 -14.47 17.44
CA TYR A 188 5.89 -14.28 16.09
C TYR A 188 6.43 -13.02 15.37
N MET A 189 7.04 -12.09 16.11
CA MET A 189 7.69 -10.89 15.56
C MET A 189 9.16 -11.10 15.17
N GLN A 190 9.67 -12.32 15.25
CA GLN A 190 11.06 -12.63 14.84
C GLN A 190 11.14 -12.70 13.32
N THR A 191 11.61 -11.63 12.70
CA THR A 191 11.77 -11.57 11.23
C THR A 191 13.22 -11.62 10.78
N TYR A 192 14.19 -11.38 11.66
CA TYR A 192 15.62 -11.33 11.32
C TYR A 192 16.32 -12.68 11.25
N GLU A 193 15.61 -13.80 11.38
CA GLU A 193 16.19 -15.13 11.19
C GLU A 193 16.28 -15.55 9.71
N ARG A 194 15.73 -14.72 8.81
CA ARG A 194 15.73 -15.01 7.37
C ARG A 194 16.94 -14.47 6.62
N SER A 195 17.88 -13.81 7.29
CA SER A 195 19.03 -13.15 6.67
C SER A 195 20.38 -13.81 6.94
N GLU A 196 20.40 -15.12 7.25
CA GLU A 196 21.64 -15.92 7.27
C GLU A 196 21.74 -16.78 6.01
#